data_e687802c424c86fc1f77e186bc5f4cfa
#
_entry.id   e687802c424c86fc1f77e186bc5f4cfa
#
_cell.length_a   1.000
_cell.length_b   1.000
_cell.length_c   1.000
_cell.angle_alpha   90.00
_cell.angle_beta   90.00
_cell.angle_gamma   90.00
#
_symmetry.space_group_name_H-M   'P 1'
#
loop_
_entity.id
_entity.type
_entity.pdbx_description
1 polymer ?
#
loop_
_entity_poly.entity_id
_entity_poly.type
_entity_poly.pdbx_seq_one_letter_code
_entity_poly.pdbx_strand_id
1 'polypeptide(L)'
;MDFYLTSHNIGTLWYGIGKPDIEQIDSLHFVIMMIFSKIKDSVHFRKDMFKSKRKPLNEIWKGKQIEGVSGIIRYSCSACNLQPWFVHRKEDRLYIYRIYDGNRRGIMPKNKVIFYNKIDMGIFLCFLNLCLVHEKIPYEMEFQSDTEEQEKNLYAIYKIKTSS
;
A
#
# COMPACT_ATOMS: atom_id res chain seq x y z
N MET A 1 11.44 4.06 3.55
CA MET A 1 11.84 4.56 4.91
C MET A 1 11.20 3.73 6.01
N ASP A 2 9.87 3.56 6.05
CA ASP A 2 9.15 2.81 7.11
C ASP A 2 9.74 1.41 7.39
N PHE A 3 9.86 0.56 6.37
CA PHE A 3 10.46 -0.78 6.52
C PHE A 3 11.91 -0.73 7.00
N TYR A 4 12.69 0.22 6.51
CA TYR A 4 14.07 0.41 6.98
C TYR A 4 14.13 0.74 8.46
N LEU A 5 13.32 1.69 8.91
CA LEU A 5 13.25 2.05 10.33
C LEU A 5 12.78 0.87 11.18
N THR A 6 11.74 0.16 10.74
CA THR A 6 11.21 -1.01 11.47
C THR A 6 12.23 -2.13 11.56
N SER A 7 13.03 -2.38 10.52
CA SER A 7 14.10 -3.39 10.55
C SER A 7 15.23 -3.05 11.53
N HIS A 8 15.32 -1.79 11.96
CA HIS A 8 16.25 -1.29 12.98
C HIS A 8 15.58 -1.11 14.35
N ASN A 9 14.42 -1.73 14.59
CA ASN A 9 13.64 -1.62 15.82
C ASN A 9 13.22 -0.18 16.16
N ILE A 10 12.97 0.63 15.14
CA ILE A 10 12.39 1.96 15.26
C ILE A 10 10.91 1.87 14.90
N GLY A 11 10.03 2.22 15.83
CA GLY A 11 8.60 2.28 15.60
C GLY A 11 8.23 3.46 14.72
N THR A 12 7.32 3.23 13.79
CA THR A 12 6.83 4.22 12.84
C THR A 12 5.33 4.37 12.91
N LEU A 13 4.85 5.58 12.65
CA LEU A 13 3.43 5.90 12.55
C LEU A 13 3.19 6.88 11.40
N TRP A 14 2.38 6.48 10.44
CA TRP A 14 1.87 7.37 9.39
C TRP A 14 0.77 8.25 9.99
N TYR A 15 1.07 9.55 10.11
CA TYR A 15 0.18 10.51 10.78
C TYR A 15 -0.53 11.40 9.78
N GLY A 16 -1.65 10.91 9.24
CA GLY A 16 -2.37 11.55 8.14
C GLY A 16 -3.11 12.85 8.52
N ILE A 17 -3.34 13.12 9.81
CA ILE A 17 -4.00 14.35 10.28
C ILE A 17 -3.02 15.43 10.74
N GLY A 18 -1.72 15.12 10.74
CA GLY A 18 -0.68 16.10 11.09
C GLY A 18 -0.52 17.15 10.01
N LYS A 19 -0.20 18.36 10.45
CA LYS A 19 0.23 19.47 9.57
C LYS A 19 1.59 19.93 10.05
N PRO A 20 2.54 20.19 9.12
CA PRO A 20 3.81 20.82 9.51
C PRO A 20 3.57 22.29 9.84
N ASP A 21 4.33 22.79 10.79
CA ASP A 21 4.41 24.23 11.14
C ASP A 21 5.30 25.02 10.16
N ILE A 22 5.62 24.41 9.04
CA ILE A 22 6.51 24.98 8.04
C ILE A 22 5.68 25.30 6.82
N GLU A 23 5.75 26.54 6.36
CA GLU A 23 5.29 26.89 5.03
C GLU A 23 6.18 26.17 3.99
N GLN A 24 5.65 26.04 2.80
CA GLN A 24 6.25 25.31 1.68
C GLN A 24 7.78 25.45 1.60
N ILE A 25 8.50 24.34 1.51
CA ILE A 25 9.94 24.33 1.25
C ILE A 25 10.15 24.24 -0.27
N ASP A 26 10.57 25.31 -0.88
CA ASP A 26 10.79 25.42 -2.34
C ASP A 26 9.53 24.99 -3.14
N SER A 27 9.72 24.07 -4.11
CA SER A 27 8.64 23.50 -4.93
C SER A 27 7.99 22.24 -4.33
N LEU A 28 8.39 21.85 -3.11
CA LEU A 28 7.88 20.63 -2.47
C LEU A 28 6.55 20.88 -1.80
N HIS A 29 5.59 20.01 -2.08
CA HIS A 29 4.29 20.01 -1.44
C HIS A 29 4.25 18.97 -0.31
N PHE A 30 3.70 19.38 0.83
CA PHE A 30 3.45 18.46 1.93
C PHE A 30 2.44 17.38 1.51
N VAL A 31 2.78 16.11 1.74
CA VAL A 31 1.91 14.97 1.43
C VAL A 31 1.40 14.32 2.71
N ILE A 32 2.29 13.88 3.58
CA ILE A 32 1.94 13.16 4.81
C ILE A 32 3.10 13.24 5.82
N MET A 33 2.77 13.20 7.10
CA MET A 33 3.74 13.13 8.18
C MET A 33 4.00 11.69 8.60
N MET A 34 5.26 11.35 8.81
CA MET A 34 5.66 10.10 9.46
C MET A 34 6.34 10.42 10.79
N ILE A 35 5.81 9.89 11.86
CA ILE A 35 6.40 9.97 13.18
C ILE A 35 7.20 8.69 13.42
N PHE A 36 8.37 8.80 14.05
CA PHE A 36 9.16 7.63 14.43
C PHE A 36 9.78 7.82 15.80
N SER A 37 9.94 6.71 16.51
CA SER A 37 10.53 6.71 17.85
C SER A 37 11.27 5.41 18.11
N LYS A 38 12.35 5.49 18.87
CA LYS A 38 13.04 4.31 19.38
C LYS A 38 12.13 3.56 20.35
N ILE A 39 11.98 2.27 20.16
CA ILE A 39 11.15 1.41 21.01
C ILE A 39 12.04 0.69 22.01
N LYS A 40 11.74 0.83 23.31
CA LYS A 40 12.52 0.21 24.38
C LYS A 40 12.36 -1.31 24.43
N ASP A 41 11.15 -1.80 24.11
CA ASP A 41 10.82 -3.23 24.18
C ASP A 41 10.18 -3.71 22.89
N SER A 42 10.77 -4.75 22.30
CA SER A 42 10.28 -5.39 21.07
C SER A 42 8.87 -5.98 21.22
N VAL A 43 8.35 -6.15 22.43
CA VAL A 43 6.98 -6.60 22.69
C VAL A 43 5.93 -5.65 22.09
N HIS A 44 6.27 -4.37 21.92
CA HIS A 44 5.41 -3.36 21.33
C HIS A 44 5.28 -3.51 19.79
N PHE A 45 6.20 -4.24 19.15
CA PHE A 45 6.03 -4.59 17.74
C PHE A 45 5.05 -5.74 17.60
N ARG A 46 4.30 -5.69 16.53
CA ARG A 46 3.38 -6.77 16.17
C ARG A 46 4.19 -8.01 15.76
N LYS A 47 4.13 -9.07 16.57
CA LYS A 47 4.93 -10.30 16.37
C LYS A 47 4.33 -11.23 15.32
N ASP A 48 3.03 -11.16 15.08
CA ASP A 48 2.37 -11.96 14.08
C ASP A 48 1.36 -11.14 13.27
N MET A 49 1.08 -11.60 12.05
CA MET A 49 0.18 -10.93 11.12
C MET A 49 -1.30 -11.30 11.36
N PHE A 50 -1.60 -12.30 12.17
CA PHE A 50 -2.97 -12.78 12.41
C PHE A 50 -3.85 -11.76 13.13
N LYS A 51 -3.26 -10.92 13.96
CA LYS A 51 -3.97 -9.82 14.63
C LYS A 51 -4.30 -8.64 13.72
N SER A 52 -3.81 -8.67 12.50
CA SER A 52 -4.05 -7.64 11.51
C SER A 52 -5.40 -7.84 10.86
N LYS A 53 -6.36 -6.94 11.07
CA LYS A 53 -7.69 -6.96 10.43
C LYS A 53 -7.58 -6.65 8.94
N ARG A 54 -6.99 -7.54 8.15
CA ARG A 54 -6.85 -7.39 6.71
C ARG A 54 -7.92 -8.16 5.95
N LYS A 55 -8.33 -7.64 4.80
CA LYS A 55 -9.21 -8.36 3.88
C LYS A 55 -8.62 -9.73 3.55
N PRO A 56 -9.42 -10.77 3.42
CA PRO A 56 -8.95 -12.07 2.95
C PRO A 56 -8.41 -11.94 1.52
N LEU A 57 -7.50 -12.84 1.15
CA LEU A 57 -6.78 -12.74 -0.11
C LEU A 57 -7.73 -12.79 -1.33
N ASN A 58 -8.78 -13.59 -1.27
CA ASN A 58 -9.78 -13.72 -2.34
C ASN A 58 -10.59 -12.43 -2.60
N GLU A 59 -10.64 -11.50 -1.65
CA GLU A 59 -11.28 -10.19 -1.85
C GLU A 59 -10.36 -9.18 -2.55
N ILE A 60 -9.04 -9.38 -2.47
CA ILE A 60 -8.05 -8.43 -3.00
C ILE A 60 -7.23 -8.99 -4.16
N TRP A 61 -7.34 -10.30 -4.43
CA TRP A 61 -6.57 -10.98 -5.49
C TRP A 61 -7.45 -11.93 -6.28
N LYS A 62 -7.40 -11.80 -7.60
CA LYS A 62 -8.05 -12.70 -8.56
C LYS A 62 -7.00 -13.31 -9.50
N GLY A 63 -7.13 -14.61 -9.78
CA GLY A 63 -6.21 -15.37 -10.63
C GLY A 63 -5.18 -16.15 -9.83
N LYS A 64 -4.20 -16.77 -10.54
CA LYS A 64 -3.16 -17.59 -9.90
C LYS A 64 -2.34 -16.76 -8.93
N GLN A 65 -2.18 -17.24 -7.72
CA GLN A 65 -1.35 -16.60 -6.71
C GLN A 65 0.14 -16.71 -7.07
N ILE A 66 0.94 -15.81 -6.51
CA ILE A 66 2.40 -15.84 -6.56
C ILE A 66 2.87 -16.15 -5.15
N GLU A 67 3.58 -17.26 -5.00
CA GLU A 67 4.18 -17.66 -3.74
C GLU A 67 5.13 -16.57 -3.23
N GLY A 68 5.18 -16.37 -1.91
CA GLY A 68 5.99 -15.30 -1.30
C GLY A 68 5.48 -13.86 -1.54
N VAL A 69 4.54 -13.64 -2.49
CA VAL A 69 4.05 -12.32 -2.85
C VAL A 69 2.60 -12.11 -2.42
N SER A 70 1.68 -12.90 -2.98
CA SER A 70 0.23 -12.63 -2.86
C SER A 70 -0.26 -12.62 -1.42
N GLY A 71 0.24 -13.55 -0.58
CA GLY A 71 -0.09 -13.63 0.83
C GLY A 71 0.48 -12.49 1.66
N ILE A 72 1.62 -11.94 1.27
CA ILE A 72 2.34 -10.92 2.02
C ILE A 72 1.79 -9.52 1.72
N ILE A 73 1.54 -9.18 0.45
CA ILE A 73 1.11 -7.82 0.07
C ILE A 73 -0.21 -7.40 0.70
N ARG A 74 -1.07 -8.34 1.09
CA ARG A 74 -2.34 -8.04 1.79
C ARG A 74 -2.12 -7.30 3.11
N TYR A 75 -0.91 -7.35 3.67
CA TYR A 75 -0.56 -6.68 4.92
C TYR A 75 -0.09 -5.24 4.74
N SER A 76 -0.07 -4.71 3.53
CA SER A 76 0.23 -3.31 3.26
C SER A 76 -0.62 -2.38 4.14
N CYS A 77 -0.02 -1.27 4.59
CA CYS A 77 -0.71 -0.28 5.40
C CYS A 77 -1.66 0.55 4.54
N SER A 78 -2.76 1.00 5.13
CA SER A 78 -3.66 1.97 4.50
C SER A 78 -4.36 2.84 5.53
N ALA A 79 -4.72 4.04 5.15
CA ALA A 79 -5.46 4.97 5.97
C ALA A 79 -6.80 4.35 6.39
N CYS A 80 -7.13 4.43 7.69
CA CYS A 80 -8.30 3.80 8.28
C CYS A 80 -8.49 2.31 7.91
N ASN A 81 -7.41 1.63 7.53
CA ASN A 81 -7.43 0.22 7.11
C ASN A 81 -8.40 -0.06 5.94
N LEU A 82 -8.56 0.88 5.03
CA LEU A 82 -9.50 0.76 3.90
C LEU A 82 -9.10 -0.29 2.88
N GLN A 83 -7.78 -0.47 2.69
CA GLN A 83 -7.21 -1.43 1.75
C GLN A 83 -7.82 -1.26 0.34
N PRO A 84 -7.58 -0.10 -0.32
CA PRO A 84 -8.29 0.29 -1.54
C PRO A 84 -7.71 -0.35 -2.81
N TRP A 85 -7.14 -1.51 -2.72
CA TRP A 85 -6.49 -2.20 -3.82
C TRP A 85 -7.18 -3.50 -4.19
N PHE A 86 -7.05 -3.84 -5.47
CA PHE A 86 -7.45 -5.13 -6.01
C PHE A 86 -6.49 -5.53 -7.12
N VAL A 87 -5.98 -6.74 -7.07
CA VAL A 87 -5.08 -7.32 -8.06
C VAL A 87 -5.83 -8.35 -8.91
N HIS A 88 -5.73 -8.23 -10.22
CA HIS A 88 -6.18 -9.27 -11.13
C HIS A 88 -5.01 -9.79 -11.94
N ARG A 89 -4.57 -11.01 -11.64
CA ARG A 89 -3.57 -11.69 -12.44
C ARG A 89 -4.21 -12.37 -13.64
N LYS A 90 -3.70 -12.06 -14.82
CA LYS A 90 -3.99 -12.75 -16.10
C LYS A 90 -2.64 -13.12 -16.70
N GLU A 91 -2.39 -14.42 -16.82
CA GLU A 91 -1.13 -14.96 -17.37
C GLU A 91 0.12 -14.36 -16.67
N ASP A 92 0.92 -13.64 -17.45
CA ASP A 92 2.15 -12.96 -17.02
C ASP A 92 1.92 -11.52 -16.51
N ARG A 93 0.66 -11.06 -16.43
CA ARG A 93 0.34 -9.68 -16.07
C ARG A 93 -0.45 -9.57 -14.78
N LEU A 94 -0.08 -8.57 -13.97
CA LEU A 94 -0.86 -8.13 -12.82
C LEU A 94 -1.49 -6.79 -13.15
N TYR A 95 -2.80 -6.74 -13.12
CA TYR A 95 -3.58 -5.51 -13.26
C TYR A 95 -3.94 -5.04 -11.85
N ILE A 96 -3.41 -3.89 -11.46
CA ILE A 96 -3.60 -3.31 -10.13
C ILE A 96 -4.66 -2.24 -10.21
N TYR A 97 -5.73 -2.40 -9.45
CA TYR A 97 -6.84 -1.47 -9.42
C TYR A 97 -6.91 -0.75 -8.10
N ARG A 98 -7.21 0.55 -8.13
CA ARG A 98 -7.71 1.29 -6.99
C ARG A 98 -9.23 1.10 -6.92
N ILE A 99 -9.72 0.71 -5.74
CA ILE A 99 -11.15 0.56 -5.46
C ILE A 99 -11.57 1.71 -4.56
N TYR A 100 -12.55 2.48 -5.00
CA TYR A 100 -13.18 3.51 -4.20
C TYR A 100 -14.53 3.01 -3.69
N ASP A 101 -14.72 3.08 -2.38
CA ASP A 101 -16.02 2.83 -1.74
C ASP A 101 -16.31 4.02 -0.81
N GLY A 102 -17.18 4.90 -1.27
CA GLY A 102 -17.53 6.12 -0.54
C GLY A 102 -18.22 5.89 0.82
N ASN A 103 -18.74 4.67 1.05
CA ASN A 103 -19.35 4.27 2.32
C ASN A 103 -18.31 3.76 3.34
N ARG A 104 -17.16 3.30 2.88
CA ARG A 104 -16.05 2.80 3.72
C ARG A 104 -14.98 3.88 3.82
N ARG A 105 -15.08 4.75 4.79
CA ARG A 105 -14.13 5.87 4.97
C ARG A 105 -13.55 5.99 6.39
N GLY A 106 -14.01 5.16 7.32
CA GLY A 106 -13.64 5.32 8.72
C GLY A 106 -13.96 6.71 9.23
N ILE A 107 -13.00 7.35 9.87
CA ILE A 107 -13.13 8.73 10.39
C ILE A 107 -12.78 9.80 9.36
N MET A 108 -12.41 9.43 8.12
CA MET A 108 -11.98 10.39 7.12
C MET A 108 -13.16 11.21 6.56
N PRO A 109 -12.99 12.52 6.32
CA PRO A 109 -13.92 13.30 5.53
C PRO A 109 -14.06 12.74 4.10
N LYS A 110 -15.29 12.70 3.58
CA LYS A 110 -15.57 12.09 2.26
C LYS A 110 -14.70 12.65 1.13
N ASN A 111 -14.46 13.95 1.12
CA ASN A 111 -13.63 14.64 0.12
C ASN A 111 -12.12 14.36 0.25
N LYS A 112 -11.68 13.68 1.29
CA LYS A 112 -10.27 13.31 1.50
C LYS A 112 -9.97 11.84 1.20
N VAL A 113 -10.98 11.01 1.03
CA VAL A 113 -10.80 9.56 0.84
C VAL A 113 -9.93 9.25 -0.38
N ILE A 114 -10.21 9.89 -1.52
CA ILE A 114 -9.45 9.67 -2.76
C ILE A 114 -7.97 10.07 -2.58
N PHE A 115 -7.72 11.19 -1.94
CA PHE A 115 -6.35 11.64 -1.65
C PHE A 115 -5.57 10.60 -0.84
N TYR A 116 -6.13 10.09 0.26
CA TYR A 116 -5.47 9.05 1.05
C TYR A 116 -5.39 7.72 0.32
N ASN A 117 -6.40 7.35 -0.46
CA ASN A 117 -6.33 6.13 -1.27
C ASN A 117 -5.18 6.16 -2.29
N LYS A 118 -4.85 7.32 -2.85
CA LYS A 118 -3.67 7.45 -3.74
C LYS A 118 -2.36 7.19 -2.99
N ILE A 119 -2.24 7.70 -1.77
CA ILE A 119 -1.09 7.40 -0.90
C ILE A 119 -1.04 5.90 -0.58
N ASP A 120 -2.18 5.32 -0.19
CA ASP A 120 -2.30 3.89 0.10
C ASP A 120 -1.90 3.02 -1.09
N MET A 121 -2.28 3.43 -2.32
CA MET A 121 -1.85 2.73 -3.54
C MET A 121 -0.35 2.80 -3.74
N GLY A 122 0.29 3.94 -3.50
CA GLY A 122 1.75 4.08 -3.53
C GLY A 122 2.44 3.15 -2.54
N ILE A 123 1.91 3.05 -1.30
CA ILE A 123 2.39 2.11 -0.28
C ILE A 123 2.24 0.67 -0.76
N PHE A 124 1.08 0.31 -1.31
CA PHE A 124 0.81 -1.02 -1.83
C PHE A 124 1.75 -1.41 -2.97
N LEU A 125 1.99 -0.51 -3.93
CA LEU A 125 2.93 -0.77 -5.03
C LEU A 125 4.37 -0.93 -4.54
N CYS A 126 4.79 -0.11 -3.57
CA CYS A 126 6.10 -0.26 -2.92
C CYS A 126 6.24 -1.66 -2.27
N PHE A 127 5.20 -2.11 -1.56
CA PHE A 127 5.16 -3.44 -0.95
C PHE A 127 5.26 -4.55 -2.00
N LEU A 128 4.48 -4.43 -3.08
CA LEU A 128 4.50 -5.39 -4.19
C LEU A 128 5.88 -5.46 -4.83
N ASN A 129 6.51 -4.31 -5.11
CA ASN A 129 7.85 -4.24 -5.68
C ASN A 129 8.87 -4.94 -4.78
N LEU A 130 8.83 -4.68 -3.47
CA LEU A 130 9.73 -5.32 -2.51
C LEU A 130 9.55 -6.85 -2.47
N CYS A 131 8.30 -7.34 -2.49
CA CYS A 131 8.02 -8.77 -2.55
C CYS A 131 8.53 -9.39 -3.85
N LEU A 132 8.29 -8.77 -5.01
CA LEU A 132 8.77 -9.27 -6.30
C LEU A 132 10.30 -9.31 -6.35
N VAL A 133 10.97 -8.27 -5.85
CA VAL A 133 12.44 -8.24 -5.77
C VAL A 133 12.96 -9.31 -4.82
N HIS A 134 12.34 -9.49 -3.66
CA HIS A 134 12.73 -10.52 -2.69
C HIS A 134 12.64 -11.93 -3.29
N GLU A 135 11.54 -12.21 -3.98
CA GLU A 135 11.32 -13.49 -4.67
C GLU A 135 12.10 -13.60 -5.99
N LYS A 136 12.93 -12.61 -6.33
CA LYS A 136 13.75 -12.57 -7.57
C LYS A 136 12.90 -12.70 -8.84
N ILE A 137 11.69 -12.17 -8.84
CA ILE A 137 10.78 -12.15 -9.98
C ILE A 137 10.99 -10.86 -10.77
N PRO A 138 11.59 -10.91 -11.96
CA PRO A 138 11.77 -9.73 -12.80
C PRO A 138 10.42 -9.22 -13.28
N TYR A 139 10.26 -7.91 -13.31
CA TYR A 139 9.03 -7.27 -13.76
C TYR A 139 9.30 -5.96 -14.49
N GLU A 140 8.36 -5.58 -15.32
CA GLU A 140 8.20 -4.25 -15.91
C GLU A 140 6.90 -3.67 -15.39
N MET A 141 6.89 -2.39 -15.03
CA MET A 141 5.71 -1.72 -14.48
C MET A 141 5.38 -0.49 -15.30
N GLU A 142 4.09 -0.32 -15.57
CA GLU A 142 3.52 0.84 -16.24
C GLU A 142 2.41 1.44 -15.38
N PHE A 143 2.49 2.74 -15.11
CA PHE A 143 1.41 3.47 -14.45
C PHE A 143 0.32 3.81 -15.45
N GLN A 144 -0.93 3.77 -14.97
CA GLN A 144 -2.10 4.19 -15.72
C GLN A 144 -2.66 5.50 -15.15
N SER A 145 -3.33 6.28 -15.99
CA SER A 145 -4.00 7.50 -15.55
C SER A 145 -5.13 7.19 -14.56
N ASP A 146 -5.04 7.75 -13.37
CA ASP A 146 -6.11 7.64 -12.38
C ASP A 146 -7.21 8.65 -12.67
N THR A 147 -8.33 8.19 -13.22
CA THR A 147 -9.56 8.97 -13.36
C THR A 147 -10.32 8.87 -12.05
N GLU A 148 -10.39 9.93 -11.27
CA GLU A 148 -10.98 9.94 -9.91
C GLU A 148 -12.46 9.54 -9.86
N GLU A 149 -13.14 9.61 -11.00
CA GLU A 149 -14.58 9.45 -11.15
C GLU A 149 -15.07 8.00 -11.07
N GLN A 150 -14.18 7.02 -11.24
CA GLN A 150 -14.59 5.61 -11.27
C GLN A 150 -14.40 4.93 -9.91
N GLU A 151 -15.37 4.10 -9.53
CA GLU A 151 -15.27 3.26 -8.33
C GLU A 151 -14.10 2.25 -8.42
N LYS A 152 -13.77 1.81 -9.63
CA LYS A 152 -12.66 0.90 -9.90
C LYS A 152 -11.80 1.45 -11.03
N ASN A 153 -10.61 1.92 -10.69
CA ASN A 153 -9.62 2.43 -11.64
C ASN A 153 -8.44 1.48 -11.79
N LEU A 154 -8.03 1.24 -13.04
CA LEU A 154 -6.76 0.60 -13.32
C LEU A 154 -5.63 1.59 -12.99
N TYR A 155 -4.77 1.23 -12.04
CA TYR A 155 -3.75 2.10 -11.47
C TYR A 155 -2.35 1.79 -11.99
N ALA A 156 -2.05 0.50 -12.17
CA ALA A 156 -0.77 0.04 -12.72
C ALA A 156 -0.92 -1.34 -13.37
N ILE A 157 -0.05 -1.62 -14.33
CA ILE A 157 0.11 -2.94 -14.95
C ILE A 157 1.54 -3.40 -14.69
N TYR A 158 1.69 -4.61 -14.18
CA TYR A 158 2.96 -5.30 -14.07
C TYR A 158 3.01 -6.43 -15.07
N LYS A 159 4.09 -6.51 -15.84
CA LYS A 159 4.43 -7.67 -16.64
C LYS A 159 5.53 -8.42 -15.90
N ILE A 160 5.20 -9.60 -15.37
CA ILE A 160 6.15 -10.46 -14.64
C ILE A 160 6.78 -11.45 -15.60
N LYS A 161 8.10 -11.57 -15.54
CA LYS A 161 8.82 -12.59 -16.31
C LYS A 161 8.85 -13.87 -15.46
N THR A 162 8.01 -14.84 -15.80
CA THR A 162 8.11 -16.18 -15.22
C THR A 162 9.40 -16.81 -15.72
N SER A 163 10.28 -17.21 -14.79
CA SER A 163 11.40 -18.12 -15.15
C SER A 163 10.79 -19.38 -15.75
N SER A 164 11.10 -19.65 -17.01
CA SER A 164 10.79 -20.91 -17.70
C SER A 164 11.55 -22.05 -17.04
#